data_dff9f3f8761de4a452b8e4fcfb2eab28
#
_entry.id   dff9f3f8761de4a452b8e4fcfb2eab28
#
_cell.length_a   1.000
_cell.length_b   1.000
_cell.length_c   1.000
_cell.angle_alpha   90.00
_cell.angle_beta   90.00
_cell.angle_gamma   90.00
#
_symmetry.space_group_name_H-M   'P 1'
#
loop_
_entity.id
_entity.type
_entity.pdbx_description
1 polymer ?
#
loop_
_entity_poly.entity_id
_entity_poly.type
_entity_poly.pdbx_seq_one_letter_code
_entity_poly.pdbx_strand_id
1 'polypeptide(L)'
;MKKLSKKITRSMLLICSMLLLAGCLTGCGGKETASDSDTQAAIDMDALSKSMLEADTTLPEMVTVTDKDDQAELNFGSFSDFAYDRVASYFYAYAKEGGSEEIAVIELKDAQDAATLMNTLQKHLEDRRGALESYAPDQLTLIDHAVIKQKGRYVAMIISPKSGLVQQAFDAE
;
A
#
# COMPACT_ATOMS: atom_id res chain seq x y z
N MET A 1 16.09 41.12 -46.54
CA MET A 1 14.92 41.99 -46.71
C MET A 1 14.12 42.00 -45.39
N LYS A 2 14.16 43.15 -44.73
CA LYS A 2 13.08 43.90 -44.07
C LYS A 2 12.31 43.15 -42.97
N LYS A 3 12.65 43.39 -41.67
CA LYS A 3 12.04 44.46 -40.84
C LYS A 3 10.52 44.49 -40.90
N LEU A 4 9.89 44.04 -39.80
CA LEU A 4 8.66 44.53 -39.17
C LEU A 4 8.34 43.50 -38.07
N SER A 5 8.06 43.79 -36.80
CA SER A 5 7.59 45.00 -36.16
C SER A 5 7.73 44.85 -34.64
N LYS A 6 8.59 45.65 -34.08
CA LYS A 6 8.60 45.99 -32.66
C LYS A 6 7.46 47.01 -32.42
N LYS A 7 6.24 46.65 -32.16
CA LYS A 7 5.20 47.62 -31.78
C LYS A 7 4.00 47.13 -30.96
N ILE A 8 4.02 45.94 -30.38
CA ILE A 8 2.85 45.51 -29.57
C ILE A 8 3.18 45.27 -28.09
N THR A 9 4.28 45.79 -27.59
CA THR A 9 4.67 45.55 -26.17
C THR A 9 4.62 46.82 -25.30
N ARG A 10 3.80 47.78 -25.64
CA ARG A 10 3.76 49.07 -24.87
C ARG A 10 2.37 49.54 -24.46
N SER A 11 1.33 48.73 -24.51
CA SER A 11 -0.03 49.20 -24.21
C SER A 11 -0.79 48.46 -23.14
N MET A 12 -0.11 47.63 -22.31
CA MET A 12 -0.80 46.90 -21.23
C MET A 12 -0.13 47.10 -19.86
N LEU A 13 0.34 48.30 -19.62
CA LEU A 13 1.02 48.66 -18.39
C LEU A 13 0.50 50.00 -17.84
N LEU A 14 -0.80 50.13 -17.69
CA LEU A 14 -1.44 51.26 -17.03
C LEU A 14 -2.91 51.00 -16.73
N ILE A 15 -3.25 49.99 -15.91
CA ILE A 15 -4.50 49.94 -15.15
C ILE A 15 -4.28 48.88 -14.06
N CYS A 16 -3.75 49.26 -12.94
CA CYS A 16 -4.03 48.73 -11.61
C CYS A 16 -3.23 49.48 -10.56
N SER A 17 -3.57 50.72 -10.44
CA SER A 17 -3.19 51.49 -9.27
C SER A 17 -4.48 52.12 -8.76
N MET A 18 -4.88 51.74 -7.59
CA MET A 18 -5.82 52.24 -6.62
C MET A 18 -6.84 51.18 -6.17
N LEU A 19 -6.51 50.65 -5.03
CA LEU A 19 -7.44 50.55 -3.90
C LEU A 19 -6.67 49.95 -2.72
N LEU A 20 -5.90 50.85 -2.06
CA LEU A 20 -5.56 50.75 -0.66
C LEU A 20 -6.76 51.22 0.13
N LEU A 21 -7.23 50.47 1.13
CA LEU A 21 -7.47 50.94 2.50
C LEU A 21 -8.19 49.89 3.33
N ALA A 22 -7.52 49.59 4.40
CA ALA A 22 -8.04 49.34 5.75
C ALA A 22 -8.59 48.01 6.14
N GLY A 23 -7.87 47.36 7.06
CA GLY A 23 -8.33 46.27 7.89
C GLY A 23 -7.19 45.67 8.69
N CYS A 24 -6.52 46.44 9.57
CA CYS A 24 -5.79 45.85 10.69
C CYS A 24 -6.77 45.13 11.61
N LEU A 25 -6.38 43.95 12.08
CA LEU A 25 -6.36 43.62 13.53
C LEU A 25 -5.96 42.15 13.73
N THR A 26 -4.75 42.02 14.32
CA THR A 26 -4.40 41.07 15.39
C THR A 26 -4.95 39.66 15.33
N GLY A 27 -4.08 38.70 15.02
CA GLY A 27 -4.24 37.31 15.27
C GLY A 27 -2.87 36.66 15.47
N CYS A 28 -2.53 36.49 16.69
CA CYS A 28 -1.33 35.92 17.26
C CYS A 28 -1.01 34.53 16.68
N GLY A 29 0.28 34.26 16.49
CA GLY A 29 0.99 33.06 16.23
C GLY A 29 0.30 31.73 16.42
N GLY A 30 0.37 30.93 15.38
CA GLY A 30 0.19 29.51 15.37
C GLY A 30 0.83 29.03 14.11
N LYS A 31 2.04 28.51 14.26
CA LYS A 31 2.72 27.78 13.20
C LYS A 31 2.02 26.41 13.15
N GLU A 32 0.89 26.37 12.46
CA GLU A 32 0.27 25.09 12.11
C GLU A 32 1.12 24.48 11.00
N THR A 33 2.02 23.58 11.41
CA THR A 33 2.43 22.50 10.55
C THR A 33 1.15 21.77 10.18
N ALA A 34 0.69 21.94 8.96
CA ALA A 34 -0.30 21.05 8.37
C ALA A 34 0.30 19.63 8.41
N SER A 35 -0.04 18.88 9.44
CA SER A 35 -0.03 17.44 9.42
C SER A 35 -1.11 17.08 8.42
N ASP A 36 -0.74 16.68 7.22
CA ASP A 36 -1.59 15.91 6.33
C ASP A 36 -1.92 14.63 7.10
N SER A 37 -2.95 14.70 7.92
CA SER A 37 -3.63 13.52 8.42
C SER A 37 -4.31 12.91 7.20
N ASP A 38 -3.65 11.97 6.58
CA ASP A 38 -4.23 11.08 5.59
C ASP A 38 -5.41 10.37 6.28
N THR A 39 -6.60 10.98 6.19
CA THR A 39 -7.83 10.43 6.76
C THR A 39 -8.38 9.42 5.73
N GLN A 40 -7.55 8.46 5.36
CA GLN A 40 -8.07 7.30 4.65
C GLN A 40 -9.01 6.57 5.62
N ALA A 41 -10.26 6.36 5.21
CA ALA A 41 -11.21 5.58 5.99
C ALA A 41 -10.57 4.22 6.33
N ALA A 42 -10.74 3.76 7.56
CA ALA A 42 -10.22 2.45 7.96
C ALA A 42 -10.89 1.37 7.10
N ILE A 43 -10.07 0.53 6.48
CA ILE A 43 -10.54 -0.59 5.66
C ILE A 43 -11.01 -1.70 6.62
N ASP A 44 -12.17 -2.29 6.34
CA ASP A 44 -12.62 -3.49 7.02
C ASP A 44 -11.79 -4.70 6.55
N MET A 45 -10.85 -5.13 7.38
CA MET A 45 -9.91 -6.20 7.05
C MET A 45 -10.60 -7.55 6.82
N ASP A 46 -11.72 -7.82 7.49
CA ASP A 46 -12.48 -9.07 7.29
C ASP A 46 -13.19 -9.06 5.92
N ALA A 47 -13.79 -7.91 5.54
CA ALA A 47 -14.42 -7.73 4.24
C ALA A 47 -13.38 -7.77 3.11
N LEU A 48 -12.24 -7.09 3.28
CA LEU A 48 -11.13 -7.09 2.33
C LEU A 48 -10.57 -8.49 2.12
N SER A 49 -10.28 -9.22 3.20
CA SER A 49 -9.80 -10.61 3.13
C SER A 49 -10.72 -11.49 2.29
N LYS A 50 -12.03 -11.42 2.58
CA LYS A 50 -13.03 -12.15 1.82
C LYS A 50 -13.02 -11.76 0.34
N SER A 51 -13.04 -10.46 0.03
CA SER A 51 -13.03 -9.95 -1.35
C SER A 51 -11.80 -10.41 -2.12
N MET A 52 -10.61 -10.34 -1.52
CA MET A 52 -9.37 -10.78 -2.15
C MET A 52 -9.32 -12.28 -2.40
N LEU A 53 -9.79 -13.10 -1.45
CA LEU A 53 -9.83 -14.56 -1.60
C LEU A 53 -10.86 -15.00 -2.65
N GLU A 54 -12.01 -14.35 -2.74
CA GLU A 54 -13.05 -14.63 -3.73
C GLU A 54 -12.66 -14.17 -5.16
N ALA A 55 -11.73 -13.21 -5.28
CA ALA A 55 -11.27 -12.69 -6.57
C ALA A 55 -10.54 -13.74 -7.44
N ASP A 56 -9.88 -14.72 -6.83
CA ASP A 56 -9.27 -15.85 -7.54
C ASP A 56 -9.96 -17.16 -7.17
N THR A 57 -10.90 -17.60 -7.99
CA THR A 57 -11.64 -18.84 -7.82
C THR A 57 -10.81 -20.13 -8.06
N THR A 58 -9.53 -19.98 -8.38
CA THR A 58 -8.60 -21.10 -8.60
C THR A 58 -7.70 -21.36 -7.39
N LEU A 59 -7.81 -20.52 -6.34
CA LEU A 59 -7.11 -20.77 -5.08
C LEU A 59 -7.51 -22.13 -4.49
N PRO A 60 -6.55 -22.84 -3.88
CA PRO A 60 -6.86 -24.04 -3.10
C PRO A 60 -7.65 -23.67 -1.82
N GLU A 61 -7.93 -24.68 -0.98
CA GLU A 61 -8.44 -24.40 0.36
C GLU A 61 -7.40 -23.57 1.15
N MET A 62 -7.80 -22.38 1.60
CA MET A 62 -6.94 -21.44 2.33
C MET A 62 -7.24 -21.47 3.83
N VAL A 63 -6.19 -21.39 4.63
CA VAL A 63 -6.29 -21.08 6.07
C VAL A 63 -6.02 -19.60 6.23
N THR A 64 -6.89 -18.89 6.93
CA THR A 64 -6.72 -17.44 7.23
C THR A 64 -6.46 -17.25 8.71
N VAL A 65 -5.44 -16.48 9.04
CA VAL A 65 -5.08 -16.03 10.39
C VAL A 65 -5.07 -14.50 10.43
N THR A 66 -5.35 -13.93 11.60
CA THR A 66 -5.52 -12.48 11.78
C THR A 66 -4.84 -11.98 13.05
N ASP A 67 -4.81 -10.66 13.22
CA ASP A 67 -4.39 -10.00 14.47
C ASP A 67 -5.29 -10.30 15.67
N LYS A 68 -6.47 -10.92 15.45
CA LYS A 68 -7.44 -11.28 16.48
C LYS A 68 -7.21 -12.69 17.06
N ASP A 69 -6.30 -13.47 16.49
CA ASP A 69 -6.00 -14.83 16.92
C ASP A 69 -5.11 -14.86 18.17
N ASP A 70 -5.24 -15.90 18.99
CA ASP A 70 -4.44 -16.07 20.21
C ASP A 70 -2.92 -16.11 19.97
N GLN A 71 -2.50 -16.48 18.76
CA GLN A 71 -1.10 -16.58 18.32
C GLN A 71 -0.75 -15.56 17.23
N ALA A 72 -1.41 -14.41 17.22
CA ALA A 72 -1.28 -13.42 16.15
C ALA A 72 0.18 -13.02 15.85
N GLU A 73 0.98 -12.71 16.88
CA GLU A 73 2.39 -12.34 16.69
C GLU A 73 3.22 -13.50 16.12
N LEU A 74 2.99 -14.73 16.58
CA LEU A 74 3.66 -15.91 16.06
C LEU A 74 3.29 -16.18 14.60
N ASN A 75 2.01 -16.05 14.27
CA ASN A 75 1.51 -16.21 12.90
C ASN A 75 2.11 -15.14 11.99
N PHE A 76 2.18 -13.88 12.43
CA PHE A 76 2.82 -12.80 11.69
C PHE A 76 4.30 -13.08 11.43
N GLY A 77 5.03 -13.55 12.45
CA GLY A 77 6.45 -13.92 12.35
C GLY A 77 6.75 -15.06 11.38
N SER A 78 5.74 -15.82 10.94
CA SER A 78 5.92 -16.90 9.95
C SER A 78 6.17 -16.40 8.54
N PHE A 79 5.77 -15.15 8.21
CA PHE A 79 5.93 -14.58 6.87
C PHE A 79 6.62 -13.21 6.85
N SER A 80 6.90 -12.60 8.00
CA SER A 80 7.58 -11.30 8.06
C SER A 80 8.39 -11.12 9.34
N ASP A 81 9.65 -10.71 9.20
CA ASP A 81 10.53 -10.29 10.31
C ASP A 81 10.27 -8.83 10.75
N PHE A 82 9.24 -8.17 10.21
CA PHE A 82 8.90 -6.80 10.59
C PHE A 82 8.41 -6.73 12.05
N ALA A 83 8.73 -5.62 12.74
CA ALA A 83 8.38 -5.43 14.15
C ALA A 83 6.86 -5.41 14.34
N TYR A 84 6.30 -6.43 15.00
CA TYR A 84 4.86 -6.63 15.17
C TYR A 84 4.18 -5.50 15.94
N ASP A 85 4.87 -4.87 16.89
CA ASP A 85 4.38 -3.72 17.67
C ASP A 85 4.07 -2.47 16.81
N ARG A 86 4.53 -2.43 15.55
CA ARG A 86 4.25 -1.38 14.56
C ARG A 86 3.08 -1.72 13.63
N VAL A 87 2.53 -2.93 13.74
CA VAL A 87 1.35 -3.40 13.00
C VAL A 87 0.09 -2.93 13.72
N ALA A 88 -0.89 -2.38 12.99
CA ALA A 88 -2.20 -2.02 13.52
C ALA A 88 -3.17 -3.19 13.43
N SER A 89 -3.23 -3.84 12.27
CA SER A 89 -4.01 -5.06 12.01
C SER A 89 -3.43 -5.82 10.82
N TYR A 90 -3.80 -7.08 10.66
CA TYR A 90 -3.44 -7.86 9.48
C TYR A 90 -4.39 -9.05 9.27
N PHE A 91 -4.43 -9.55 8.04
CA PHE A 91 -4.75 -10.94 7.77
C PHE A 91 -3.65 -11.59 6.95
N TYR A 92 -3.49 -12.89 7.11
CA TYR A 92 -2.60 -13.73 6.31
C TYR A 92 -3.32 -15.03 5.98
N ALA A 93 -3.50 -15.28 4.69
CA ALA A 93 -4.10 -16.51 4.17
C ALA A 93 -3.04 -17.31 3.41
N TYR A 94 -2.98 -18.61 3.65
CA TYR A 94 -2.03 -19.53 3.01
C TYR A 94 -2.70 -20.84 2.63
N ALA A 95 -2.17 -21.54 1.61
CA ALA A 95 -2.66 -22.82 1.15
C ALA A 95 -2.56 -23.87 2.26
N LYS A 96 -3.70 -24.52 2.61
CA LYS A 96 -3.80 -25.48 3.70
C LYS A 96 -2.95 -26.73 3.47
N GLU A 97 -2.83 -27.19 2.24
CA GLU A 97 -2.19 -28.44 1.88
C GLU A 97 -0.80 -28.26 1.24
N GLY A 98 -0.04 -27.24 1.67
CA GLY A 98 1.35 -27.07 1.28
C GLY A 98 1.58 -26.46 -0.11
N GLY A 99 0.59 -25.79 -0.68
CA GLY A 99 0.76 -24.94 -1.86
C GLY A 99 1.62 -23.70 -1.56
N SER A 100 1.94 -22.97 -2.60
CA SER A 100 2.72 -21.72 -2.47
C SER A 100 1.85 -20.48 -2.43
N GLU A 101 0.53 -20.62 -2.57
CA GLU A 101 -0.41 -19.52 -2.56
C GLU A 101 -0.47 -18.88 -1.18
N GLU A 102 -0.25 -17.57 -1.16
CA GLU A 102 -0.29 -16.74 0.05
C GLU A 102 -0.87 -15.37 -0.29
N ILE A 103 -1.74 -14.87 0.57
CA ILE A 103 -2.30 -13.52 0.47
C ILE A 103 -2.25 -12.90 1.85
N ALA A 104 -1.56 -11.77 1.98
CA ALA A 104 -1.50 -11.00 3.22
C ALA A 104 -1.84 -9.55 2.95
N VAL A 105 -2.53 -8.91 3.88
CA VAL A 105 -2.59 -7.45 3.97
C VAL A 105 -2.26 -7.04 5.39
N ILE A 106 -1.37 -6.08 5.51
CA ILE A 106 -0.90 -5.54 6.78
C ILE A 106 -1.24 -4.05 6.82
N GLU A 107 -1.94 -3.64 7.85
CA GLU A 107 -2.16 -2.25 8.19
C GLU A 107 -1.07 -1.79 9.17
N LEU A 108 -0.35 -0.76 8.81
CA LEU A 108 0.69 -0.16 9.62
C LEU A 108 0.11 0.92 10.55
N LYS A 109 0.69 1.08 11.75
CA LYS A 109 0.41 2.22 12.62
C LYS A 109 0.91 3.53 12.01
N ASP A 110 2.03 3.48 11.24
CA ASP A 110 2.62 4.61 10.53
C ASP A 110 2.93 4.21 9.08
N ALA A 111 2.39 4.95 8.10
CA ALA A 111 2.63 4.70 6.68
C ALA A 111 4.12 4.83 6.28
N GLN A 112 4.93 5.55 7.05
CA GLN A 112 6.38 5.68 6.80
C GLN A 112 7.13 4.34 6.95
N ASP A 113 6.54 3.37 7.63
CA ASP A 113 7.10 2.04 7.83
C ASP A 113 6.93 1.11 6.63
N ALA A 114 6.12 1.51 5.65
CA ALA A 114 5.75 0.65 4.52
C ALA A 114 6.97 0.13 3.74
N ALA A 115 7.97 0.97 3.49
CA ALA A 115 9.18 0.54 2.77
C ALA A 115 9.94 -0.55 3.55
N THR A 116 10.01 -0.44 4.88
CA THR A 116 10.66 -1.45 5.73
C THR A 116 9.87 -2.76 5.70
N LEU A 117 8.54 -2.70 5.84
CA LEU A 117 7.69 -3.89 5.74
C LEU A 117 7.81 -4.55 4.37
N MET A 118 7.75 -3.78 3.27
CA MET A 118 7.88 -4.33 1.92
C MET A 118 9.20 -5.08 1.72
N ASN A 119 10.30 -4.60 2.32
CA ASN A 119 11.59 -5.30 2.26
C ASN A 119 11.56 -6.64 3.01
N THR A 120 10.87 -6.75 4.14
CA THR A 120 10.74 -8.04 4.84
C THR A 120 9.86 -9.02 4.07
N LEU A 121 8.80 -8.54 3.42
CA LEU A 121 7.95 -9.37 2.56
C LEU A 121 8.71 -9.82 1.29
N GLN A 122 9.55 -8.95 0.72
CA GLN A 122 10.41 -9.33 -0.40
C GLN A 122 11.40 -10.44 -0.01
N LYS A 123 12.00 -10.33 1.18
CA LYS A 123 12.86 -11.38 1.73
C LYS A 123 12.09 -12.70 1.90
N HIS A 124 10.86 -12.66 2.40
CA HIS A 124 10.02 -13.85 2.50
C HIS A 124 9.82 -14.52 1.13
N LEU A 125 9.52 -13.74 0.06
CA LEU A 125 9.41 -14.29 -1.30
C LEU A 125 10.72 -14.94 -1.77
N GLU A 126 11.87 -14.34 -1.48
CA GLU A 126 13.20 -14.88 -1.82
C GLU A 126 13.47 -16.19 -1.07
N ASP A 127 13.18 -16.26 0.22
CA ASP A 127 13.32 -17.47 1.04
C ASP A 127 12.39 -18.59 0.54
N ARG A 128 11.13 -18.27 0.20
CA ARG A 128 10.18 -19.20 -0.42
C ARG A 128 10.67 -19.72 -1.75
N ARG A 129 11.16 -18.82 -2.61
CA ARG A 129 11.73 -19.19 -3.91
C ARG A 129 12.88 -20.17 -3.75
N GLY A 130 13.86 -19.87 -2.89
CA GLY A 130 14.99 -20.76 -2.64
C GLY A 130 14.60 -22.15 -2.14
N ALA A 131 13.58 -22.22 -1.28
CA ALA A 131 13.05 -23.49 -0.82
C ALA A 131 12.41 -24.29 -1.99
N LEU A 132 11.52 -23.65 -2.78
CA LEU A 132 10.81 -24.29 -3.89
C LEU A 132 11.73 -24.79 -5.00
N GLU A 133 12.86 -24.16 -5.27
CA GLU A 133 13.83 -24.62 -6.27
C GLU A 133 14.24 -26.07 -6.05
N SER A 134 14.25 -26.53 -4.80
CA SER A 134 14.70 -27.86 -4.43
C SER A 134 13.61 -28.93 -4.40
N TYR A 135 12.36 -28.58 -4.05
CA TYR A 135 11.32 -29.60 -3.82
C TYR A 135 10.01 -29.42 -4.62
N ALA A 136 9.73 -28.23 -5.17
CA ALA A 136 8.55 -27.96 -5.95
C ALA A 136 8.79 -26.91 -7.05
N PRO A 137 9.70 -27.18 -8.01
CA PRO A 137 10.11 -26.20 -9.02
C PRO A 137 8.97 -25.76 -9.96
N ASP A 138 7.90 -26.52 -10.06
CA ASP A 138 6.68 -26.18 -10.80
C ASP A 138 5.90 -25.03 -10.17
N GLN A 139 6.09 -24.77 -8.88
CA GLN A 139 5.45 -23.65 -8.17
C GLN A 139 6.25 -22.35 -8.23
N LEU A 140 7.47 -22.34 -8.75
CA LEU A 140 8.30 -21.14 -8.86
C LEU A 140 7.61 -20.02 -9.64
N THR A 141 6.84 -20.38 -10.66
CA THR A 141 6.11 -19.39 -11.47
C THR A 141 5.13 -18.56 -10.63
N LEU A 142 4.55 -19.13 -9.55
CA LEU A 142 3.68 -18.36 -8.65
C LEU A 142 4.46 -17.29 -7.90
N ILE A 143 5.63 -17.64 -7.37
CA ILE A 143 6.50 -16.70 -6.66
C ILE A 143 7.05 -15.63 -7.61
N ASP A 144 7.44 -15.99 -8.83
CA ASP A 144 7.95 -15.05 -9.83
C ASP A 144 6.90 -14.01 -10.27
N HIS A 145 5.60 -14.32 -10.10
CA HIS A 145 4.48 -13.42 -10.38
C HIS A 145 3.83 -12.83 -9.11
N ALA A 146 4.48 -13.00 -7.95
CA ALA A 146 4.01 -12.41 -6.72
C ALA A 146 3.97 -10.87 -6.80
N VAL A 147 3.01 -10.28 -6.10
CA VAL A 147 2.84 -8.84 -6.03
C VAL A 147 3.02 -8.37 -4.59
N ILE A 148 3.87 -7.36 -4.38
CA ILE A 148 3.91 -6.59 -3.15
C ILE A 148 3.48 -5.16 -3.50
N LYS A 149 2.45 -4.65 -2.83
CA LYS A 149 1.85 -3.35 -3.16
C LYS A 149 1.48 -2.57 -1.91
N GLN A 150 1.78 -1.27 -1.92
CA GLN A 150 1.37 -0.32 -0.88
C GLN A 150 0.17 0.52 -1.35
N LYS A 151 -0.76 0.80 -0.43
CA LYS A 151 -1.83 1.79 -0.56
C LYS A 151 -2.01 2.50 0.79
N GLY A 152 -1.58 3.77 0.87
CA GLY A 152 -1.53 4.48 2.15
C GLY A 152 -0.71 3.71 3.19
N ARG A 153 -1.32 3.36 4.32
CA ARG A 153 -0.70 2.57 5.40
C ARG A 153 -0.91 1.06 5.27
N TYR A 154 -1.53 0.60 4.19
CA TYR A 154 -1.76 -0.82 3.92
C TYR A 154 -0.72 -1.35 2.94
N VAL A 155 -0.18 -2.53 3.23
CA VAL A 155 0.73 -3.25 2.34
C VAL A 155 0.17 -4.64 2.09
N ALA A 156 0.01 -5.00 0.82
CA ALA A 156 -0.42 -6.32 0.39
C ALA A 156 0.76 -7.14 -0.13
N MET A 157 0.79 -8.44 0.16
CA MET A 157 1.58 -9.47 -0.51
C MET A 157 0.64 -10.50 -1.10
N ILE A 158 0.79 -10.83 -2.38
CA ILE A 158 -0.12 -11.69 -3.13
C ILE A 158 0.68 -12.70 -3.93
N ILE A 159 0.53 -13.98 -3.59
CA ILE A 159 1.03 -15.13 -4.34
C ILE A 159 -0.19 -15.95 -4.75
N SER A 160 -0.61 -15.84 -6.01
CA SER A 160 -1.86 -16.41 -6.52
C SER A 160 -1.75 -16.66 -8.02
N PRO A 161 -2.39 -17.71 -8.56
CA PRO A 161 -2.46 -17.94 -10.01
C PRO A 161 -3.03 -16.74 -10.78
N LYS A 162 -3.90 -15.95 -10.15
CA LYS A 162 -4.50 -14.74 -10.72
C LYS A 162 -4.21 -13.50 -9.86
N SER A 163 -2.94 -13.31 -9.50
CA SER A 163 -2.50 -12.21 -8.63
C SER A 163 -3.01 -10.84 -9.07
N GLY A 164 -3.19 -10.61 -10.38
CA GLY A 164 -3.76 -9.36 -10.90
C GLY A 164 -5.23 -9.14 -10.53
N LEU A 165 -6.06 -10.19 -10.41
CA LEU A 165 -7.45 -10.05 -9.95
C LEU A 165 -7.51 -9.80 -8.44
N VAL A 166 -6.68 -10.50 -7.67
CA VAL A 166 -6.55 -10.30 -6.22
C VAL A 166 -6.05 -8.89 -5.92
N GLN A 167 -5.08 -8.39 -6.69
CA GLN A 167 -4.60 -7.01 -6.57
C GLN A 167 -5.71 -5.99 -6.88
N GLN A 168 -6.56 -6.23 -7.90
CA GLN A 168 -7.67 -5.34 -8.20
C GLN A 168 -8.67 -5.26 -7.04
N ALA A 169 -8.93 -6.36 -6.33
CA ALA A 169 -9.77 -6.36 -5.13
C ALA A 169 -9.15 -5.49 -4.02
N PHE A 170 -7.83 -5.59 -3.80
CA PHE A 170 -7.11 -4.70 -2.86
C PHE A 170 -7.17 -3.22 -3.27
N ASP A 171 -7.07 -2.93 -4.57
CA ASP A 171 -7.07 -1.55 -5.07
C ASP A 171 -8.45 -0.89 -4.97
N ALA A 172 -9.52 -1.68 -4.96
CA ALA A 172 -10.90 -1.21 -4.94
C ALA A 172 -11.34 -0.65 -3.58
N GLU A 173 -10.68 -1.04 -2.48
CA GLU A 173 -10.92 -0.51 -1.13
C GLU A 173 -10.15 0.80 -0.92
#